data_78333661de698914b236a529c00c521d
#
_entry.id   78333661de698914b236a529c00c521d
#
_cell.length_a   1.000
_cell.length_b   1.000
_cell.length_c   1.000
_cell.angle_alpha   90.00
_cell.angle_beta   90.00
_cell.angle_gamma   90.00
#
_symmetry.space_group_name_H-M   'P 1'
#
loop_
_entity.id
_entity.type
_entity.pdbx_description
1 polymer ?
#
loop_
_entity_poly.entity_id
_entity_poly.type
_entity_poly.pdbx_seq_one_letter_code
_entity_poly.pdbx_strand_id
1 'polypeptide(L)'
;MIYKFYKVKVVYFKNGLTEEIQININKKLLAYIKYVRQEEAINTFYGLDPIQIQVLNAVVFALSDKRDGKVGDLLLLAHIASPATIHAALKKLIGNGLISFRRATDSRAKYVELTELGLKRFNDLAKAISK
;
A
#
# COMPACT_ATOMS: atom_id res chain seq x y z
N MET A 1 -24.87 13.08 -19.65
CA MET A 1 -24.41 12.70 -18.31
C MET A 1 -24.07 13.95 -17.52
N ILE A 2 -24.76 14.16 -16.41
CA ILE A 2 -24.58 15.35 -15.60
C ILE A 2 -23.47 15.09 -14.58
N TYR A 3 -22.39 15.85 -14.65
CA TYR A 3 -21.33 15.78 -13.65
C TYR A 3 -21.72 16.67 -12.48
N LYS A 4 -21.79 16.09 -11.29
CA LYS A 4 -21.95 16.86 -10.06
C LYS A 4 -20.57 17.37 -9.62
N PHE A 5 -20.46 18.69 -9.50
CA PHE A 5 -19.28 19.32 -8.93
C PHE A 5 -19.59 19.73 -7.49
N TYR A 6 -18.72 19.35 -6.59
CA TYR A 6 -18.79 19.80 -5.21
C TYR A 6 -17.75 20.88 -4.99
N LYS A 7 -18.18 21.99 -4.44
CA LYS A 7 -17.24 23.05 -4.02
C LYS A 7 -16.86 22.81 -2.57
N VAL A 8 -15.58 22.72 -2.31
CA VAL A 8 -15.04 22.54 -0.96
C VAL A 8 -14.19 23.76 -0.63
N LYS A 9 -14.45 24.33 0.54
CA LYS A 9 -13.69 25.45 1.05
C LYS A 9 -12.49 24.91 1.82
N VAL A 10 -11.29 25.31 1.42
CA VAL A 10 -10.06 24.93 2.09
C VAL A 10 -9.44 26.18 2.73
N VAL A 11 -9.16 26.10 4.01
CA VAL A 11 -8.51 27.16 4.76
C VAL A 11 -7.08 26.69 5.08
N TYR A 12 -6.10 27.52 4.73
CA TYR A 12 -4.72 27.20 5.00
C TYR A 12 -3.96 28.42 5.51
N PHE A 13 -2.85 28.15 6.19
CA PHE A 13 -1.99 29.18 6.78
C PHE A 13 -0.82 29.47 5.87
N LYS A 14 -0.63 30.73 5.48
CA LYS A 14 0.49 31.18 4.66
C LYS A 14 0.97 32.54 5.16
N ASN A 15 2.25 32.66 5.46
CA ASN A 15 2.88 33.91 5.91
C ASN A 15 2.17 34.56 7.09
N GLY A 16 1.67 33.76 8.05
CA GLY A 16 0.97 34.25 9.24
C GLY A 16 -0.48 34.70 8.98
N LEU A 17 -0.98 34.51 7.75
CA LEU A 17 -2.33 34.88 7.36
C LEU A 17 -3.11 33.62 7.00
N THR A 18 -4.41 33.65 7.32
CA THR A 18 -5.35 32.61 6.89
C THR A 18 -5.86 32.95 5.50
N GLU A 19 -5.66 32.02 4.57
CA GLU A 19 -6.19 32.15 3.21
C GLU A 19 -7.22 31.06 2.96
N GLU A 20 -8.21 31.39 2.14
CA GLU A 20 -9.27 30.47 1.74
C GLU A 20 -9.22 30.26 0.23
N ILE A 21 -9.29 28.99 -0.17
CA ILE A 21 -9.50 28.64 -1.57
C ILE A 21 -10.70 27.73 -1.70
N GLN A 22 -11.40 27.84 -2.82
CA GLN A 22 -12.46 26.90 -3.14
C GLN A 22 -11.94 25.87 -4.13
N ILE A 23 -12.11 24.59 -3.79
CA ILE A 23 -11.71 23.48 -4.64
C ILE A 23 -12.98 22.85 -5.21
N ASN A 24 -13.00 22.71 -6.54
CA ASN A 24 -14.05 21.97 -7.23
C ASN A 24 -13.70 20.49 -7.24
N ILE A 25 -14.55 19.68 -6.63
CA ILE A 25 -14.39 18.23 -6.65
C ILE A 25 -15.21 17.68 -7.80
N ASN A 26 -14.50 17.20 -8.84
CA ASN A 26 -15.15 16.57 -9.99
C ASN A 26 -15.33 15.05 -9.74
N LYS A 27 -15.99 14.38 -10.68
CA LYS A 27 -16.30 12.96 -10.61
C LYS A 27 -15.05 12.10 -10.42
N LYS A 28 -13.95 12.42 -11.12
CA LYS A 28 -12.69 11.68 -11.04
C LYS A 28 -12.06 11.80 -9.67
N LEU A 29 -12.01 13.02 -9.13
CA LEU A 29 -11.48 13.26 -7.80
C LEU A 29 -12.32 12.57 -6.73
N LEU A 30 -13.65 12.61 -6.88
CA LEU A 30 -14.56 11.92 -5.94
C LEU A 30 -14.33 10.41 -5.96
N ALA A 31 -14.14 9.82 -7.14
CA ALA A 31 -13.82 8.39 -7.26
C ALA A 31 -12.50 8.04 -6.58
N TYR A 32 -11.49 8.89 -6.73
CA TYR A 32 -10.21 8.70 -6.05
C TYR A 32 -10.35 8.79 -4.52
N ILE A 33 -11.08 9.80 -4.03
CA ILE A 33 -11.34 9.95 -2.59
C ILE A 33 -12.03 8.70 -2.04
N LYS A 34 -13.02 8.18 -2.76
CA LYS A 34 -13.72 6.95 -2.38
C LYS A 34 -12.76 5.77 -2.31
N TYR A 35 -11.87 5.64 -3.30
CA TYR A 35 -10.85 4.59 -3.31
C TYR A 35 -9.92 4.71 -2.11
N VAL A 36 -9.41 5.91 -1.81
CA VAL A 36 -8.49 6.14 -0.69
C VAL A 36 -9.15 5.75 0.64
N ARG A 37 -10.44 6.08 0.82
CA ARG A 37 -11.17 5.68 2.03
C ARG A 37 -11.30 4.17 2.15
N GLN A 38 -11.55 3.48 1.04
CA GLN A 38 -11.63 2.03 1.03
C GLN A 38 -10.27 1.39 1.28
N GLU A 39 -9.21 1.95 0.71
CA GLU A 39 -7.84 1.50 0.96
C GLU A 39 -7.50 1.60 2.46
N GLU A 40 -7.81 2.72 3.10
CA GLU A 40 -7.61 2.88 4.54
C GLU A 40 -8.38 1.83 5.34
N ALA A 41 -9.65 1.62 5.00
CA ALA A 41 -10.49 0.64 5.69
C ALA A 41 -9.95 -0.78 5.54
N ILE A 42 -9.50 -1.14 4.34
CA ILE A 42 -8.91 -2.46 4.08
C ILE A 42 -7.62 -2.63 4.87
N ASN A 43 -6.72 -1.64 4.83
CA ASN A 43 -5.46 -1.71 5.56
C ASN A 43 -5.66 -1.76 7.08
N THR A 44 -6.65 -1.04 7.60
CA THR A 44 -7.02 -1.11 9.01
C THR A 44 -7.56 -2.49 9.38
N PHE A 45 -8.38 -3.09 8.52
CA PHE A 45 -8.91 -4.43 8.73
C PHE A 45 -7.79 -5.46 8.86
N TYR A 46 -6.75 -5.36 8.03
CA TYR A 46 -5.59 -6.26 8.07
C TYR A 46 -4.54 -5.84 9.11
N GLY A 47 -4.74 -4.72 9.81
CA GLY A 47 -3.82 -4.25 10.85
C GLY A 47 -2.47 -3.80 10.32
N LEU A 48 -2.43 -3.17 9.13
CA LEU A 48 -1.19 -2.82 8.46
C LEU A 48 -0.75 -1.39 8.77
N ASP A 49 0.52 -1.22 9.08
CA ASP A 49 1.15 0.09 9.17
C ASP A 49 1.75 0.51 7.81
N PRO A 50 2.18 1.78 7.65
CA PRO A 50 2.73 2.26 6.37
C PRO A 50 3.94 1.47 5.88
N ILE A 51 4.83 1.03 6.76
CA ILE A 51 6.02 0.25 6.38
C ILE A 51 5.60 -1.12 5.83
N GLN A 52 4.68 -1.79 6.51
CA GLN A 52 4.15 -3.09 6.05
C GLN A 52 3.48 -2.98 4.69
N ILE A 53 2.72 -1.89 4.46
CA ILE A 53 2.08 -1.63 3.17
C ILE A 53 3.14 -1.48 2.07
N GLN A 54 4.18 -0.71 2.32
CA GLN A 54 5.25 -0.51 1.34
C GLN A 54 6.01 -1.82 1.05
N VAL A 55 6.25 -2.64 2.06
CA VAL A 55 6.87 -3.95 1.88
C VAL A 55 5.99 -4.87 1.04
N LEU A 56 4.69 -4.92 1.32
CA LEU A 56 3.74 -5.69 0.50
C LEU A 56 3.72 -5.21 -0.95
N ASN A 57 3.75 -3.90 -1.15
CA ASN A 57 3.79 -3.33 -2.50
C ASN A 57 5.08 -3.76 -3.23
N ALA A 58 6.23 -3.76 -2.54
CA ALA A 58 7.48 -4.22 -3.13
C ALA A 58 7.41 -5.69 -3.54
N VAL A 59 6.75 -6.53 -2.74
CA VAL A 59 6.54 -7.95 -3.07
C VAL A 59 5.69 -8.09 -4.34
N VAL A 60 4.57 -7.37 -4.41
CA VAL A 60 3.68 -7.47 -5.57
C VAL A 60 4.31 -6.86 -6.83
N PHE A 61 5.15 -5.84 -6.68
CA PHE A 61 5.91 -5.29 -7.81
C PHE A 61 6.87 -6.33 -8.38
N ALA A 62 7.59 -7.05 -7.51
CA ALA A 62 8.47 -8.12 -7.96
C ALA A 62 7.70 -9.20 -8.72
N LEU A 63 6.53 -9.60 -8.23
CA LEU A 63 5.68 -10.57 -8.91
C LEU A 63 5.22 -10.05 -10.28
N SER A 64 4.80 -8.80 -10.35
CA SER A 64 4.37 -8.16 -11.60
C SER A 64 5.50 -8.12 -12.62
N ASP A 65 6.73 -7.87 -12.17
CA ASP A 65 7.91 -7.82 -13.03
C ASP A 65 8.52 -9.21 -13.29
N LYS A 66 7.87 -10.27 -12.83
CA LYS A 66 8.35 -11.66 -12.93
C LYS A 66 9.72 -11.85 -12.30
N ARG A 67 9.96 -11.14 -11.20
CA ARG A 67 11.17 -11.26 -10.38
C ARG A 67 10.86 -12.02 -9.09
N ASP A 68 11.86 -12.70 -8.57
CA ASP A 68 11.73 -13.34 -7.27
C ASP A 68 11.79 -12.28 -6.15
N GLY A 69 10.94 -12.40 -5.15
CA GLY A 69 10.94 -11.55 -3.96
C GLY A 69 12.01 -11.99 -2.97
N LYS A 70 13.28 -11.79 -3.30
CA LYS A 70 14.39 -12.21 -2.45
C LYS A 70 14.47 -11.32 -1.21
N VAL A 71 14.53 -11.94 -0.02
CA VAL A 71 14.56 -11.21 1.25
C VAL A 71 15.73 -10.23 1.29
N GLY A 72 16.93 -10.66 0.85
CA GLY A 72 18.10 -9.79 0.84
C GLY A 72 17.89 -8.52 0.01
N ASP A 73 17.22 -8.63 -1.13
CA ASP A 73 16.93 -7.48 -1.99
C ASP A 73 15.91 -6.54 -1.34
N LEU A 74 14.89 -7.10 -0.67
CA LEU A 74 13.88 -6.29 0.04
C LEU A 74 14.52 -5.49 1.19
N LEU A 75 15.48 -6.09 1.90
CA LEU A 75 16.16 -5.41 3.02
C LEU A 75 17.01 -4.22 2.55
N LEU A 76 17.36 -4.15 1.27
CA LEU A 76 18.15 -3.06 0.70
C LEU A 76 17.30 -1.89 0.18
N LEU A 77 15.98 -1.93 0.33
CA LEU A 77 15.08 -0.87 -0.14
C LEU A 77 15.10 0.31 0.85
N ALA A 78 16.20 1.06 0.81
CA ALA A 78 16.46 2.16 1.75
C ALA A 78 15.40 3.26 1.71
N HIS A 79 14.68 3.41 0.59
CA HIS A 79 13.59 4.39 0.47
C HIS A 79 12.36 4.00 1.31
N ILE A 80 12.24 2.74 1.73
CA ILE A 80 11.17 2.30 2.63
C ILE A 80 11.58 2.52 4.08
N ALA A 81 12.70 1.91 4.49
CA ALA A 81 13.19 1.96 5.87
C ALA A 81 14.57 1.32 5.97
N SER A 82 15.14 1.31 7.18
CA SER A 82 16.37 0.56 7.45
C SER A 82 16.15 -0.95 7.28
N PRO A 83 17.22 -1.73 7.03
CA PRO A 83 17.08 -3.19 6.94
C PRO A 83 16.44 -3.83 8.18
N ALA A 84 16.77 -3.36 9.37
CA ALA A 84 16.19 -3.87 10.60
C ALA A 84 14.67 -3.61 10.68
N THR A 85 14.23 -2.45 10.26
CA THR A 85 12.82 -2.07 10.24
C THR A 85 12.04 -2.89 9.20
N ILE A 86 12.62 -3.08 8.01
CA ILE A 86 12.01 -3.92 6.97
C ILE A 86 11.91 -5.37 7.45
N HIS A 87 12.97 -5.88 8.11
CA HIS A 87 12.96 -7.24 8.65
C HIS A 87 11.85 -7.42 9.69
N ALA A 88 11.67 -6.43 10.57
CA ALA A 88 10.59 -6.45 11.55
C ALA A 88 9.20 -6.44 10.89
N ALA A 89 9.04 -5.65 9.80
CA ALA A 89 7.80 -5.62 9.03
C ALA A 89 7.51 -6.98 8.37
N LEU A 90 8.53 -7.61 7.81
CA LEU A 90 8.40 -8.96 7.22
C LEU A 90 7.92 -9.98 8.26
N LYS A 91 8.50 -9.95 9.46
CA LYS A 91 8.07 -10.83 10.55
C LYS A 91 6.60 -10.63 10.93
N LYS A 92 6.17 -9.39 11.03
CA LYS A 92 4.76 -9.08 11.34
C LYS A 92 3.83 -9.55 10.24
N LEU A 93 4.20 -9.37 8.98
CA LEU A 93 3.41 -9.82 7.84
C LEU A 93 3.28 -11.34 7.80
N ILE A 94 4.33 -12.06 8.18
CA ILE A 94 4.27 -13.52 8.33
C ILE A 94 3.34 -13.90 9.47
N GLY A 95 3.46 -13.22 10.60
CA GLY A 95 2.58 -13.44 11.76
C GLY A 95 1.11 -13.20 11.45
N ASN A 96 0.83 -12.25 10.56
CA ASN A 96 -0.54 -11.94 10.11
C ASN A 96 -1.01 -12.87 8.99
N GLY A 97 -0.16 -13.76 8.51
CA GLY A 97 -0.53 -14.73 7.47
C GLY A 97 -0.60 -14.17 6.06
N LEU A 98 -0.07 -12.96 5.82
CA LEU A 98 -0.16 -12.30 4.51
C LEU A 98 0.96 -12.70 3.56
N ILE A 99 2.09 -13.10 4.09
CA ILE A 99 3.23 -13.61 3.33
C ILE A 99 3.78 -14.88 3.97
N SER A 100 4.57 -15.61 3.21
CA SER A 100 5.33 -16.75 3.69
C SER A 100 6.74 -16.73 3.11
N PHE A 101 7.65 -17.46 3.72
CA PHE A 101 8.99 -17.64 3.17
C PHE A 101 9.09 -18.96 2.42
N ARG A 102 9.84 -18.93 1.33
CA ARG A 102 10.26 -20.14 0.60
C ARG A 102 11.78 -20.15 0.53
N ARG A 103 12.38 -21.29 0.80
CA ARG A 103 13.82 -21.52 0.58
C ARG A 103 14.00 -22.23 -0.76
N ALA A 104 15.01 -21.79 -1.52
CA ALA A 104 15.45 -22.54 -2.68
C ALA A 104 16.15 -23.82 -2.21
N THR A 105 15.97 -24.92 -2.96
CA THR A 105 16.48 -26.25 -2.59
C THR A 105 18.01 -26.33 -2.56
N ASP A 106 18.68 -25.48 -3.31
CA ASP A 106 20.13 -25.53 -3.54
C ASP A 106 20.85 -24.26 -3.08
N SER A 107 20.16 -23.33 -2.41
CA SER A 107 20.77 -22.10 -1.94
C SER A 107 20.24 -21.72 -0.56
N ARG A 108 20.98 -20.83 0.13
CA ARG A 108 20.56 -20.26 1.41
C ARG A 108 19.60 -19.08 1.26
N ALA A 109 19.28 -18.71 0.02
CA ALA A 109 18.41 -17.58 -0.24
C ALA A 109 16.97 -17.89 0.18
N LYS A 110 16.36 -16.90 0.84
CA LYS A 110 14.95 -16.93 1.18
C LYS A 110 14.19 -16.02 0.24
N TYR A 111 13.02 -16.47 -0.16
CA TYR A 111 12.12 -15.72 -1.02
C TYR A 111 10.81 -15.46 -0.30
N VAL A 112 10.24 -14.30 -0.52
CA VAL A 112 8.94 -13.93 0.03
C VAL A 112 7.86 -14.25 -1.01
N GLU A 113 6.81 -14.90 -0.56
CA GLU A 113 5.66 -15.23 -1.39
C GLU A 113 4.39 -14.67 -0.74
N LEU A 114 3.43 -14.24 -1.56
CA LEU A 114 2.11 -13.92 -1.08
C LEU A 114 1.35 -15.20 -0.73
N THR A 115 0.68 -15.19 0.40
CA THR A 115 -0.29 -16.23 0.74
C THR A 115 -1.62 -15.96 0.02
N GLU A 116 -2.55 -16.91 0.12
CA GLU A 116 -3.92 -16.67 -0.36
C GLU A 116 -4.54 -15.44 0.31
N LEU A 117 -4.30 -15.26 1.62
CA LEU A 117 -4.80 -14.09 2.35
C LEU A 117 -4.15 -12.80 1.85
N GLY A 118 -2.84 -12.82 1.59
CA GLY A 118 -2.15 -11.67 1.01
C GLY A 118 -2.69 -11.29 -0.36
N LEU A 119 -2.94 -12.28 -1.20
CA LEU A 119 -3.55 -12.07 -2.51
C LEU A 119 -4.99 -11.53 -2.37
N LYS A 120 -5.75 -12.05 -1.42
CA LYS A 120 -7.10 -11.56 -1.14
C LYS A 120 -7.11 -10.06 -0.82
N ARG A 121 -6.16 -9.61 0.00
CA ARG A 121 -6.04 -8.18 0.33
C ARG A 121 -5.83 -7.35 -0.92
N PHE A 122 -4.94 -7.76 -1.82
CA PHE A 122 -4.73 -7.03 -3.08
C PHE A 122 -5.97 -7.08 -3.98
N ASN A 123 -6.68 -8.19 -4.02
CA ASN A 123 -7.92 -8.30 -4.79
C ASN A 123 -9.03 -7.40 -4.21
N ASP A 124 -9.08 -7.24 -2.89
CA ASP A 124 -10.02 -6.32 -2.24
C ASP A 124 -9.73 -4.86 -2.68
N LEU A 125 -8.45 -4.48 -2.75
CA LEU A 125 -8.06 -3.17 -3.25
C LEU A 125 -8.41 -3.00 -4.74
N ALA A 126 -8.18 -4.02 -5.54
CA ALA A 126 -8.49 -4.00 -6.97
C ALA A 126 -9.99 -3.80 -7.21
N LYS A 127 -10.84 -4.46 -6.43
CA LYS A 127 -12.30 -4.28 -6.49
C LYS A 127 -12.72 -2.86 -6.16
N ALA A 128 -11.99 -2.19 -5.26
CA ALA A 128 -12.28 -0.80 -4.90
C ALA A 128 -12.05 0.15 -6.08
N ILE A 129 -11.08 -0.14 -6.94
CA ILE A 129 -10.80 0.65 -8.14
C ILE A 129 -11.92 0.49 -9.19
N SER A 130 -12.44 -0.71 -9.35
CA SER A 130 -13.33 -1.08 -10.46
C SER A 130 -14.78 -0.65 -10.26
N LYS A 131 -15.08 0.09 -9.20
CA LYS A 131 -16.44 0.59 -8.96
C LYS A 131 -16.60 2.05 -9.43
#